data_9d3186e3fb1847c344066f2b6783a50b
#
_entry.id   9d3186e3fb1847c344066f2b6783a50b
#
_cell.length_a   1.000
_cell.length_b   1.000
_cell.length_c   1.000
_cell.angle_alpha   90.00
_cell.angle_beta   90.00
_cell.angle_gamma   90.00
#
_symmetry.space_group_name_H-M   'P 1'
#
loop_
_entity.id
_entity.type
_entity.pdbx_description
1 polymer ?
#
loop_
_entity_poly.entity_id
_entity_poly.type
_entity_poly.pdbx_seq_one_letter_code
_entity_poly.pdbx_strand_id
1 'polypeptide(L)'
;MVALMTLGLALVATMASAQDMMRDVDLTSPAMVSAEMSRQEVEAILGKASAGAPADFTGKRLSGLDLSGLDLSTVILRAARLNKTKLAGARLDHAILDQAWLLDADLAGASLKGANLFASQMARVRLDGADLTGARIAADLTGASLVGASIADAHLGADMRNQSMGLMRAVLRSANLERLNARNADLSRVDLEFASLKGADLTGASLKNAQLGGADLTGATVTDADFEGADLTSAKLIAPIGLDRARNFDKAKNRERLIRE
;
A
#
# COMPACT_ATOMS: atom_id res chain seq x y z
N MET A 1 9.63 60.08 12.65
CA MET A 1 10.28 58.79 12.30
C MET A 1 9.34 57.69 12.75
N VAL A 2 8.58 57.15 11.83
CA VAL A 2 7.60 56.06 12.07
C VAL A 2 8.19 54.84 11.42
N ALA A 3 8.55 53.82 12.22
CA ALA A 3 9.05 52.53 11.73
C ALA A 3 7.89 51.65 11.33
N LEU A 4 7.79 51.33 10.04
CA LEU A 4 6.90 50.27 9.52
C LEU A 4 7.51 48.92 9.87
N MET A 5 6.86 48.16 10.75
CA MET A 5 7.07 46.73 10.92
C MET A 5 6.30 46.00 9.85
N THR A 6 6.99 45.44 8.88
CA THR A 6 6.42 44.49 7.88
C THR A 6 6.32 43.13 8.54
N LEU A 7 5.09 42.70 8.84
CA LEU A 7 4.77 41.35 9.29
C LEU A 7 4.83 40.41 8.08
N GLY A 8 5.90 39.61 7.97
CA GLY A 8 6.01 38.56 6.98
C GLY A 8 5.07 37.41 7.34
N LEU A 9 3.93 37.30 6.65
CA LEU A 9 3.08 36.10 6.72
C LEU A 9 3.79 34.96 5.97
N ALA A 10 4.39 34.02 6.71
CA ALA A 10 4.89 32.78 6.14
C ALA A 10 3.67 31.92 5.77
N LEU A 11 3.39 31.83 4.47
CA LEU A 11 2.41 30.90 3.92
C LEU A 11 2.97 29.49 4.07
N VAL A 12 2.60 28.78 5.13
CA VAL A 12 2.85 27.35 5.27
C VAL A 12 1.88 26.66 4.29
N ALA A 13 2.36 26.35 3.09
CA ALA A 13 1.66 25.47 2.20
C ALA A 13 1.60 24.08 2.83
N THR A 14 0.49 23.74 3.48
CA THR A 14 0.20 22.38 3.91
C THR A 14 0.08 21.52 2.67
N MET A 15 1.03 20.62 2.47
CA MET A 15 0.91 19.57 1.46
C MET A 15 -0.31 18.74 1.82
N ALA A 16 -1.39 18.85 1.04
CA ALA A 16 -2.56 18.00 1.20
C ALA A 16 -2.11 16.55 0.97
N SER A 17 -2.12 15.75 2.02
CA SER A 17 -1.88 14.31 1.93
C SER A 17 -3.15 13.61 1.42
N ALA A 18 -3.03 12.40 0.90
CA ALA A 18 -4.20 11.58 0.55
C ALA A 18 -5.19 11.42 1.73
N GLN A 19 -4.72 11.59 2.96
CA GLN A 19 -5.54 11.62 4.19
C GLN A 19 -6.47 12.84 4.25
N ASP A 20 -6.13 13.97 3.61
CA ASP A 20 -7.01 15.13 3.57
C ASP A 20 -8.25 14.88 2.69
N MET A 21 -8.16 14.00 1.70
CA MET A 21 -9.31 13.63 0.86
C MET A 21 -10.38 12.84 1.62
N MET A 22 -10.03 12.23 2.76
CA MET A 22 -10.97 11.47 3.61
C MET A 22 -11.62 12.32 4.70
N ARG A 23 -11.14 13.55 4.92
CA ARG A 23 -11.52 14.39 6.06
C ARG A 23 -13.01 14.70 6.13
N ASP A 24 -13.66 14.81 4.97
CA ASP A 24 -15.09 15.16 4.85
C ASP A 24 -15.96 13.96 4.45
N VAL A 25 -15.41 12.73 4.44
CA VAL A 25 -16.17 11.52 4.09
C VAL A 25 -16.75 10.89 5.34
N ASP A 26 -18.08 10.81 5.42
CA ASP A 26 -18.77 10.04 6.47
C ASP A 26 -18.62 8.54 6.21
N LEU A 27 -17.59 7.95 6.84
CA LEU A 27 -17.29 6.51 6.74
C LEU A 27 -18.34 5.63 7.41
N THR A 28 -19.28 6.20 8.17
CA THR A 28 -20.37 5.48 8.85
C THR A 28 -21.67 5.51 8.04
N SER A 29 -21.72 6.30 6.98
CA SER A 29 -22.91 6.41 6.13
C SER A 29 -23.31 5.05 5.53
N PRO A 30 -24.59 4.80 5.26
CA PRO A 30 -25.06 3.58 4.60
C PRO A 30 -24.33 3.31 3.27
N ALA A 31 -23.92 4.37 2.56
CA ALA A 31 -23.15 4.24 1.34
C ALA A 31 -21.78 3.58 1.53
N MET A 32 -21.18 3.70 2.72
CA MET A 32 -19.84 3.17 3.03
C MET A 32 -19.88 1.84 3.77
N VAL A 33 -20.98 1.51 4.47
CA VAL A 33 -21.04 0.35 5.37
C VAL A 33 -21.99 -0.76 4.93
N SER A 34 -22.91 -0.49 3.98
CA SER A 34 -23.89 -1.50 3.54
C SER A 34 -23.72 -1.88 2.08
N ALA A 35 -23.91 -3.18 1.79
CA ALA A 35 -23.96 -3.69 0.43
C ALA A 35 -25.31 -3.32 -0.24
N GLU A 36 -25.31 -3.19 -1.57
CA GLU A 36 -26.50 -3.02 -2.40
C GLU A 36 -26.94 -4.31 -3.08
N MET A 37 -26.16 -5.36 -2.93
CA MET A 37 -26.44 -6.69 -3.49
C MET A 37 -25.95 -7.77 -2.53
N SER A 38 -26.44 -8.98 -2.74
CA SER A 38 -26.05 -10.17 -2.00
C SER A 38 -24.86 -10.88 -2.66
N ARG A 39 -24.24 -11.83 -1.93
CA ARG A 39 -23.23 -12.73 -2.50
C ARG A 39 -23.75 -13.49 -3.71
N GLN A 40 -24.99 -14.01 -3.66
CA GLN A 40 -25.60 -14.77 -4.77
C GLN A 40 -25.74 -13.92 -6.03
N GLU A 41 -26.08 -12.64 -5.91
CA GLU A 41 -26.12 -11.73 -7.07
C GLU A 41 -24.73 -11.47 -7.63
N VAL A 42 -23.71 -11.34 -6.77
CA VAL A 42 -22.31 -11.25 -7.24
C VAL A 42 -21.91 -12.52 -8.00
N GLU A 43 -22.19 -13.70 -7.46
CA GLU A 43 -21.90 -14.99 -8.11
C GLU A 43 -22.64 -15.13 -9.45
N ALA A 44 -23.91 -14.68 -9.53
CA ALA A 44 -24.68 -14.69 -10.75
C ALA A 44 -24.11 -13.77 -11.85
N ILE A 45 -23.51 -12.62 -11.46
CA ILE A 45 -22.81 -11.72 -12.39
C ILE A 45 -21.50 -12.36 -12.85
N LEU A 46 -20.74 -12.93 -11.93
CA LEU A 46 -19.48 -13.65 -12.24
C LEU A 46 -19.72 -14.81 -13.21
N GLY A 47 -20.79 -15.58 -13.00
CA GLY A 47 -21.13 -16.70 -13.88
C GLY A 47 -21.49 -16.31 -15.32
N LYS A 48 -21.75 -15.04 -15.58
CA LYS A 48 -22.01 -14.49 -16.93
C LYS A 48 -20.79 -13.84 -17.56
N ALA A 49 -19.71 -13.65 -16.78
CA ALA A 49 -18.50 -13.00 -17.25
C ALA A 49 -17.71 -13.89 -18.23
N SER A 50 -16.98 -13.26 -19.12
CA SER A 50 -16.06 -13.92 -20.06
C SER A 50 -14.82 -13.05 -20.28
N ALA A 51 -13.80 -13.59 -20.95
CA ALA A 51 -12.57 -12.85 -21.24
C ALA A 51 -12.81 -11.54 -22.02
N GLY A 52 -13.84 -11.49 -22.88
CA GLY A 52 -14.20 -10.29 -23.64
C GLY A 52 -15.22 -9.38 -22.94
N ALA A 53 -15.81 -9.84 -21.83
CA ALA A 53 -16.80 -9.10 -21.04
C ALA A 53 -16.61 -9.45 -19.56
N PRO A 54 -15.60 -8.86 -18.89
CA PRO A 54 -15.35 -9.10 -17.48
C PRO A 54 -16.53 -8.62 -16.63
N ALA A 55 -16.72 -9.23 -15.47
CA ALA A 55 -17.71 -8.73 -14.51
C ALA A 55 -17.34 -7.31 -14.06
N ASP A 56 -18.29 -6.40 -14.11
CA ASP A 56 -18.09 -4.98 -13.78
C ASP A 56 -18.93 -4.59 -12.56
N PHE A 57 -18.22 -4.27 -11.50
CA PHE A 57 -18.76 -3.78 -10.24
C PHE A 57 -18.33 -2.33 -9.97
N THR A 58 -18.04 -1.55 -11.02
CA THR A 58 -17.62 -0.14 -10.87
C THR A 58 -18.60 0.64 -10.01
N GLY A 59 -18.08 1.27 -8.95
CA GLY A 59 -18.84 2.07 -8.00
C GLY A 59 -19.84 1.31 -7.13
N LYS A 60 -19.93 -0.01 -7.26
CA LYS A 60 -20.87 -0.86 -6.49
C LYS A 60 -20.54 -0.89 -5.00
N ARG A 61 -21.61 -0.98 -4.19
CA ARG A 61 -21.49 -1.14 -2.74
C ARG A 61 -21.53 -2.62 -2.40
N LEU A 62 -20.39 -3.13 -1.95
CA LEU A 62 -20.18 -4.53 -1.58
C LEU A 62 -19.68 -4.65 -0.13
N SER A 63 -19.74 -3.53 0.63
CA SER A 63 -19.21 -3.46 1.99
C SER A 63 -19.87 -4.50 2.90
N GLY A 64 -19.03 -5.20 3.69
CA GLY A 64 -19.47 -6.20 4.65
C GLY A 64 -19.88 -7.55 4.07
N LEU A 65 -19.87 -7.74 2.75
CA LEU A 65 -20.17 -9.04 2.14
C LEU A 65 -19.09 -10.08 2.48
N ASP A 66 -19.51 -11.33 2.52
CA ASP A 66 -18.58 -12.46 2.51
C ASP A 66 -18.41 -12.96 1.07
N LEU A 67 -17.28 -12.60 0.46
CA LEU A 67 -16.86 -12.98 -0.88
C LEU A 67 -15.64 -13.92 -0.82
N SER A 68 -15.40 -14.53 0.35
CA SER A 68 -14.26 -15.43 0.56
C SER A 68 -14.25 -16.57 -0.44
N GLY A 69 -13.05 -16.89 -0.94
CA GLY A 69 -12.79 -17.99 -1.88
C GLY A 69 -13.35 -17.81 -3.29
N LEU A 70 -14.03 -16.69 -3.60
CA LEU A 70 -14.53 -16.46 -4.95
C LEU A 70 -13.39 -16.21 -5.95
N ASP A 71 -13.62 -16.62 -7.19
CA ASP A 71 -12.79 -16.23 -8.33
C ASP A 71 -13.28 -14.88 -8.87
N LEU A 72 -12.53 -13.84 -8.51
CA LEU A 72 -12.72 -12.45 -8.93
C LEU A 72 -11.59 -12.01 -9.87
N SER A 73 -10.94 -12.97 -10.56
CA SER A 73 -9.86 -12.66 -11.50
C SER A 73 -10.38 -11.78 -12.63
N THR A 74 -9.60 -10.77 -13.02
CA THR A 74 -9.90 -9.80 -14.08
C THR A 74 -11.16 -8.94 -13.86
N VAL A 75 -11.83 -9.04 -12.73
CA VAL A 75 -13.03 -8.27 -12.37
C VAL A 75 -12.71 -6.77 -12.31
N ILE A 76 -13.66 -5.94 -12.73
CA ILE A 76 -13.57 -4.48 -12.59
C ILE A 76 -14.28 -4.07 -11.30
N LEU A 77 -13.50 -3.57 -10.34
CA LEU A 77 -13.96 -3.08 -9.03
C LEU A 77 -13.60 -1.60 -8.84
N ARG A 78 -13.49 -0.85 -9.94
CA ARG A 78 -13.13 0.58 -9.91
C ARG A 78 -14.08 1.36 -9.01
N ALA A 79 -13.52 2.12 -8.06
CA ALA A 79 -14.28 2.92 -7.10
C ALA A 79 -15.36 2.13 -6.32
N ALA A 80 -15.31 0.79 -6.32
CA ALA A 80 -16.23 -0.05 -5.55
C ALA A 80 -15.98 0.13 -4.05
N ARG A 81 -17.04 -0.01 -3.25
CA ARG A 81 -16.97 0.03 -1.79
C ARG A 81 -16.95 -1.38 -1.24
N LEU A 82 -15.81 -1.78 -0.72
CA LEU A 82 -15.49 -3.11 -0.19
C LEU A 82 -15.07 -3.02 1.29
N ASN A 83 -15.51 -1.97 1.99
CA ASN A 83 -15.13 -1.80 3.39
C ASN A 83 -15.62 -2.98 4.22
N LYS A 84 -14.74 -3.55 5.07
CA LYS A 84 -15.04 -4.71 5.91
C LYS A 84 -15.53 -5.94 5.14
N THR A 85 -15.32 -6.01 3.82
CA THR A 85 -15.65 -7.18 3.01
C THR A 85 -14.66 -8.30 3.34
N LYS A 86 -15.19 -9.54 3.45
CA LYS A 86 -14.34 -10.73 3.58
C LYS A 86 -14.00 -11.23 2.19
N LEU A 87 -12.73 -11.28 1.89
CA LEU A 87 -12.12 -11.73 0.63
C LEU A 87 -11.01 -12.75 0.91
N ALA A 88 -11.01 -13.38 2.10
CA ALA A 88 -10.00 -14.36 2.46
C ALA A 88 -9.94 -15.51 1.45
N GLY A 89 -8.74 -15.79 0.93
CA GLY A 89 -8.51 -16.80 -0.09
C GLY A 89 -9.17 -16.55 -1.44
N ALA A 90 -9.75 -15.38 -1.68
CA ALA A 90 -10.30 -15.02 -2.99
C ALA A 90 -9.19 -14.85 -4.03
N ARG A 91 -9.50 -15.05 -5.31
CA ARG A 91 -8.62 -14.76 -6.43
C ARG A 91 -9.02 -13.45 -7.07
N LEU A 92 -8.12 -12.48 -7.05
CA LEU A 92 -8.27 -11.14 -7.65
C LEU A 92 -7.15 -10.88 -8.66
N ASP A 93 -6.64 -11.94 -9.29
CA ASP A 93 -5.53 -11.82 -10.23
C ASP A 93 -5.93 -10.91 -11.39
N HIS A 94 -5.11 -9.88 -11.67
CA HIS A 94 -5.36 -8.86 -12.69
C HIS A 94 -6.66 -8.06 -12.50
N ALA A 95 -7.28 -8.10 -11.33
CA ALA A 95 -8.47 -7.30 -11.03
C ALA A 95 -8.13 -5.81 -11.03
N ILE A 96 -9.11 -4.99 -11.43
CA ILE A 96 -9.00 -3.53 -11.49
C ILE A 96 -9.70 -2.95 -10.27
N LEU A 97 -8.91 -2.58 -9.24
CA LEU A 97 -9.35 -2.03 -7.97
C LEU A 97 -8.99 -0.54 -7.82
N ASP A 98 -8.69 0.15 -8.93
CA ASP A 98 -8.31 1.55 -8.83
C ASP A 98 -9.43 2.38 -8.18
N GLN A 99 -9.02 3.23 -7.22
CA GLN A 99 -9.91 4.06 -6.39
C GLN A 99 -10.91 3.28 -5.52
N ALA A 100 -10.77 1.95 -5.39
CA ALA A 100 -11.65 1.15 -4.53
C ALA A 100 -11.43 1.45 -3.04
N TRP A 101 -12.47 1.25 -2.23
CA TRP A 101 -12.48 1.42 -0.78
C TRP A 101 -12.48 0.06 -0.11
N LEU A 102 -11.39 -0.29 0.56
CA LEU A 102 -11.18 -1.59 1.22
C LEU A 102 -10.83 -1.41 2.72
N LEU A 103 -11.32 -0.35 3.35
CA LEU A 103 -11.03 -0.09 4.76
C LEU A 103 -11.43 -1.29 5.61
N ASP A 104 -10.51 -1.77 6.46
CA ASP A 104 -10.74 -2.91 7.34
C ASP A 104 -11.17 -4.21 6.61
N ALA A 105 -10.96 -4.34 5.30
CA ALA A 105 -11.28 -5.55 4.55
C ALA A 105 -10.31 -6.69 4.90
N ASP A 106 -10.79 -7.93 4.77
CA ASP A 106 -10.00 -9.14 5.02
C ASP A 106 -9.66 -9.85 3.71
N LEU A 107 -8.40 -9.76 3.27
CA LEU A 107 -7.84 -10.40 2.10
C LEU A 107 -6.76 -11.43 2.48
N ALA A 108 -6.80 -11.99 3.68
CA ALA A 108 -5.79 -12.96 4.09
C ALA A 108 -5.73 -14.15 3.13
N GLY A 109 -4.52 -14.51 2.67
CA GLY A 109 -4.29 -15.58 1.71
C GLY A 109 -4.89 -15.37 0.33
N ALA A 110 -5.39 -14.18 0.02
CA ALA A 110 -5.92 -13.88 -1.31
C ALA A 110 -4.80 -13.78 -2.36
N SER A 111 -5.13 -14.06 -3.63
CA SER A 111 -4.25 -13.82 -4.77
C SER A 111 -4.66 -12.53 -5.47
N LEU A 112 -3.72 -11.59 -5.58
CA LEU A 112 -3.89 -10.28 -6.25
C LEU A 112 -2.76 -10.07 -7.28
N LYS A 113 -2.28 -11.14 -7.92
CA LYS A 113 -1.16 -11.06 -8.87
C LYS A 113 -1.49 -10.12 -10.01
N GLY A 114 -0.60 -9.15 -10.24
CA GLY A 114 -0.80 -8.16 -11.30
C GLY A 114 -2.04 -7.28 -11.16
N ALA A 115 -2.71 -7.28 -10.00
CA ALA A 115 -3.87 -6.41 -9.75
C ALA A 115 -3.49 -4.93 -9.77
N ASN A 116 -4.43 -4.08 -10.18
CA ASN A 116 -4.27 -2.63 -10.14
C ASN A 116 -5.01 -2.05 -8.93
N LEU A 117 -4.24 -1.59 -7.94
CA LEU A 117 -4.71 -0.99 -6.68
C LEU A 117 -4.39 0.53 -6.63
N PHE A 118 -4.32 1.17 -7.80
CA PHE A 118 -3.99 2.60 -7.87
C PHE A 118 -5.03 3.46 -7.16
N ALA A 119 -4.58 4.36 -6.29
CA ALA A 119 -5.42 5.28 -5.52
C ALA A 119 -6.49 4.61 -4.63
N SER A 120 -6.38 3.30 -4.36
CA SER A 120 -7.31 2.61 -3.46
C SER A 120 -7.07 2.99 -1.99
N GLN A 121 -8.14 2.93 -1.19
CA GLN A 121 -8.13 3.19 0.24
C GLN A 121 -8.15 1.86 0.99
N MET A 122 -7.01 1.47 1.54
CA MET A 122 -6.78 0.14 2.13
C MET A 122 -6.30 0.24 3.59
N ALA A 123 -6.59 1.35 4.26
CA ALA A 123 -6.16 1.50 5.65
C ALA A 123 -6.71 0.35 6.52
N ARG A 124 -5.82 -0.23 7.34
CA ARG A 124 -6.07 -1.36 8.25
C ARG A 124 -6.57 -2.64 7.54
N VAL A 125 -6.34 -2.77 6.24
CA VAL A 125 -6.63 -4.01 5.51
C VAL A 125 -5.78 -5.16 6.04
N ARG A 126 -6.32 -6.37 6.05
CA ARG A 126 -5.57 -7.60 6.37
C ARG A 126 -5.21 -8.34 5.08
N LEU A 127 -3.93 -8.42 4.77
CA LEU A 127 -3.33 -9.08 3.60
C LEU A 127 -2.34 -10.18 4.02
N ASP A 128 -2.47 -10.73 5.24
CA ASP A 128 -1.55 -11.74 5.75
C ASP A 128 -1.49 -12.95 4.82
N GLY A 129 -0.29 -13.32 4.39
CA GLY A 129 -0.05 -14.41 3.45
C GLY A 129 -0.61 -14.19 2.04
N ALA A 130 -1.11 -13.01 1.70
CA ALA A 130 -1.61 -12.71 0.36
C ALA A 130 -0.47 -12.62 -0.68
N ASP A 131 -0.79 -12.90 -1.95
CA ASP A 131 0.15 -12.80 -3.06
C ASP A 131 -0.22 -11.62 -3.98
N LEU A 132 0.56 -10.54 -3.88
CA LEU A 132 0.44 -9.32 -4.69
C LEU A 132 1.61 -9.20 -5.68
N THR A 133 2.20 -10.32 -6.10
CA THR A 133 3.35 -10.33 -7.02
C THR A 133 3.01 -9.56 -8.30
N GLY A 134 3.86 -8.61 -8.67
CA GLY A 134 3.70 -7.77 -9.86
C GLY A 134 2.52 -6.79 -9.81
N ALA A 135 1.83 -6.63 -8.67
CA ALA A 135 0.72 -5.69 -8.56
C ALA A 135 1.19 -4.23 -8.60
N ARG A 136 0.30 -3.33 -9.03
CA ARG A 136 0.49 -1.88 -8.94
C ARG A 136 -0.24 -1.37 -7.71
N ILE A 137 0.53 -0.90 -6.71
CA ILE A 137 0.00 -0.58 -5.37
C ILE A 137 0.38 0.87 -5.00
N ALA A 138 -0.23 1.85 -5.62
CA ALA A 138 -0.12 3.25 -5.19
C ALA A 138 -1.35 3.60 -4.33
N ALA A 139 -1.40 3.08 -3.11
CA ALA A 139 -2.57 3.01 -2.24
C ALA A 139 -2.25 3.49 -0.82
N ASP A 140 -3.27 3.86 -0.05
CA ASP A 140 -3.14 4.06 1.39
C ASP A 140 -3.34 2.73 2.13
N LEU A 141 -2.25 2.20 2.67
CA LEU A 141 -2.16 0.96 3.47
C LEU A 141 -1.78 1.27 4.93
N THR A 142 -2.08 2.47 5.40
CA THR A 142 -1.77 2.88 6.79
C THR A 142 -2.33 1.86 7.79
N GLY A 143 -1.46 1.34 8.66
CA GLY A 143 -1.83 0.35 9.68
C GLY A 143 -2.27 -1.01 9.14
N ALA A 144 -2.04 -1.32 7.85
CA ALA A 144 -2.35 -2.61 7.26
C ALA A 144 -1.48 -3.74 7.83
N SER A 145 -1.97 -4.99 7.74
CA SER A 145 -1.18 -6.19 8.03
C SER A 145 -0.90 -6.96 6.74
N LEU A 146 0.39 -7.18 6.44
CA LEU A 146 0.90 -7.95 5.31
C LEU A 146 1.90 -9.03 5.81
N VAL A 147 1.66 -9.59 6.97
CA VAL A 147 2.57 -10.58 7.58
C VAL A 147 2.72 -11.79 6.66
N GLY A 148 3.97 -12.07 6.22
CA GLY A 148 4.28 -13.18 5.33
C GLY A 148 3.66 -13.07 3.92
N ALA A 149 3.13 -11.92 3.53
CA ALA A 149 2.64 -11.66 2.18
C ALA A 149 3.78 -11.57 1.16
N SER A 150 3.46 -11.61 -0.13
CA SER A 150 4.40 -11.35 -1.22
C SER A 150 3.98 -10.11 -2.01
N ILE A 151 4.90 -9.16 -2.13
CA ILE A 151 4.86 -8.04 -3.08
C ILE A 151 6.05 -8.10 -4.03
N ALA A 152 6.55 -9.32 -4.32
CA ALA A 152 7.68 -9.48 -5.21
C ALA A 152 7.38 -8.84 -6.57
N ASP A 153 8.35 -8.14 -7.15
CA ASP A 153 8.24 -7.44 -8.43
C ASP A 153 7.08 -6.41 -8.51
N ALA A 154 6.45 -6.07 -7.39
CA ALA A 154 5.34 -5.11 -7.37
C ALA A 154 5.84 -3.65 -7.47
N HIS A 155 4.94 -2.78 -7.94
CA HIS A 155 5.20 -1.35 -8.14
C HIS A 155 4.43 -0.52 -7.10
N LEU A 156 5.13 -0.08 -6.05
CA LEU A 156 4.58 0.74 -4.97
C LEU A 156 5.09 2.19 -5.03
N GLY A 157 6.15 2.42 -5.78
CA GLY A 157 6.81 3.71 -5.91
C GLY A 157 5.99 4.76 -6.66
N ALA A 158 6.36 6.03 -6.49
CA ALA A 158 5.74 7.13 -7.21
C ALA A 158 6.04 7.07 -8.71
N ASP A 159 5.00 7.16 -9.55
CA ASP A 159 5.18 7.31 -11.00
C ASP A 159 5.64 8.74 -11.33
N MET A 160 6.95 8.91 -11.52
CA MET A 160 7.56 10.20 -11.82
C MET A 160 7.32 10.69 -13.25
N ARG A 161 6.74 9.87 -14.13
CA ARG A 161 6.46 10.25 -15.52
C ARG A 161 5.18 11.08 -15.63
N ASN A 162 4.28 10.94 -14.66
CA ASN A 162 3.00 11.64 -14.61
C ASN A 162 2.94 12.59 -13.42
N GLN A 163 3.74 13.68 -13.48
CA GLN A 163 3.86 14.66 -12.40
C GLN A 163 2.57 15.47 -12.12
N SER A 164 1.62 15.47 -13.05
CA SER A 164 0.35 16.21 -12.91
C SER A 164 -0.60 15.62 -11.87
N MET A 165 -0.43 14.35 -11.50
CA MET A 165 -1.25 13.63 -10.52
C MET A 165 -0.68 13.68 -9.10
N GLY A 166 0.34 14.49 -8.86
CA GLY A 166 1.07 14.48 -7.60
C GLY A 166 1.86 13.18 -7.39
N LEU A 167 2.48 13.07 -6.23
CA LEU A 167 3.29 11.90 -5.90
C LEU A 167 2.40 10.76 -5.37
N MET A 168 1.54 10.20 -6.25
CA MET A 168 0.78 8.99 -5.90
C MET A 168 1.74 7.84 -5.68
N ARG A 169 1.90 7.45 -4.44
CA ARG A 169 2.77 6.37 -3.96
C ARG A 169 2.04 5.56 -2.92
N ALA A 170 2.55 4.38 -2.59
CA ALA A 170 2.01 3.67 -1.45
C ALA A 170 2.36 4.39 -0.12
N VAL A 171 1.42 4.37 0.81
CA VAL A 171 1.60 4.78 2.20
C VAL A 171 1.43 3.54 3.07
N LEU A 172 2.51 3.11 3.72
CA LEU A 172 2.57 1.92 4.58
C LEU A 172 2.94 2.30 6.03
N ARG A 173 2.59 3.52 6.41
CA ARG A 173 2.87 4.03 7.75
C ARG A 173 2.27 3.11 8.81
N SER A 174 3.10 2.73 9.79
CA SER A 174 2.72 1.84 10.88
C SER A 174 2.16 0.47 10.43
N ALA A 175 2.40 0.04 9.19
CA ALA A 175 1.99 -1.27 8.71
C ALA A 175 2.84 -2.39 9.32
N ASN A 176 2.23 -3.57 9.49
CA ASN A 176 2.94 -4.78 9.86
C ASN A 176 3.35 -5.56 8.61
N LEU A 177 4.65 -5.52 8.28
CA LEU A 177 5.27 -6.14 7.12
C LEU A 177 6.25 -7.24 7.54
N GLU A 178 6.02 -7.87 8.70
CA GLU A 178 6.91 -8.91 9.20
C GLU A 178 6.95 -10.10 8.23
N ARG A 179 8.17 -10.57 7.91
CA ARG A 179 8.42 -11.65 6.94
C ARG A 179 7.82 -11.41 5.55
N LEU A 180 7.59 -10.15 5.17
CA LEU A 180 7.16 -9.78 3.84
C LEU A 180 8.19 -10.22 2.80
N ASN A 181 7.74 -10.83 1.70
CA ASN A 181 8.57 -11.01 0.51
C ASN A 181 8.42 -9.79 -0.40
N ALA A 182 9.43 -8.93 -0.42
CA ALA A 182 9.48 -7.72 -1.25
C ALA A 182 10.65 -7.77 -2.26
N ARG A 183 11.02 -8.97 -2.72
CA ARG A 183 12.13 -9.13 -3.68
C ARG A 183 11.84 -8.34 -4.95
N ASN A 184 12.84 -7.56 -5.39
CA ASN A 184 12.80 -6.69 -6.57
C ASN A 184 11.64 -5.67 -6.58
N ALA A 185 10.90 -5.48 -5.50
CA ALA A 185 9.80 -4.53 -5.45
C ALA A 185 10.31 -3.09 -5.62
N ASP A 186 9.54 -2.27 -6.33
CA ASP A 186 9.77 -0.83 -6.35
C ASP A 186 9.07 -0.17 -5.16
N LEU A 187 9.86 0.12 -4.12
CA LEU A 187 9.47 0.86 -2.92
C LEU A 187 10.00 2.30 -2.95
N SER A 188 10.33 2.82 -4.12
CA SER A 188 10.90 4.16 -4.25
C SER A 188 9.91 5.22 -3.77
N ARG A 189 10.35 6.10 -2.85
CA ARG A 189 9.57 7.19 -2.26
C ARG A 189 8.38 6.74 -1.40
N VAL A 190 8.20 5.44 -1.15
CA VAL A 190 7.14 4.90 -0.30
C VAL A 190 7.29 5.43 1.13
N ASP A 191 6.16 5.71 1.79
CA ASP A 191 6.12 6.06 3.20
C ASP A 191 6.00 4.77 4.04
N LEU A 192 7.10 4.41 4.69
CA LEU A 192 7.27 3.26 5.58
C LEU A 192 7.53 3.68 7.02
N GLU A 193 7.21 4.94 7.39
CA GLU A 193 7.45 5.40 8.74
C GLU A 193 6.76 4.53 9.77
N PHE A 194 7.52 4.12 10.79
CA PHE A 194 7.06 3.25 11.89
C PHE A 194 6.55 1.86 11.45
N ALA A 195 6.80 1.42 10.22
CA ALA A 195 6.44 0.08 9.78
C ALA A 195 7.33 -0.99 10.43
N SER A 196 6.76 -2.19 10.68
CA SER A 196 7.54 -3.36 11.08
C SER A 196 7.93 -4.16 9.84
N LEU A 197 9.22 -4.18 9.50
CA LEU A 197 9.83 -4.96 8.41
C LEU A 197 10.68 -6.11 8.94
N LYS A 198 10.40 -6.59 10.17
CA LYS A 198 11.20 -7.63 10.81
C LYS A 198 11.24 -8.90 9.96
N GLY A 199 12.45 -9.35 9.64
CA GLY A 199 12.66 -10.54 8.84
C GLY A 199 12.13 -10.44 7.41
N ALA A 200 11.80 -9.25 6.90
CA ALA A 200 11.36 -9.06 5.52
C ALA A 200 12.51 -9.35 4.54
N ASP A 201 12.18 -9.90 3.37
CA ASP A 201 13.13 -10.07 2.27
C ASP A 201 13.01 -8.90 1.28
N LEU A 202 13.94 -7.97 1.38
CA LEU A 202 14.09 -6.79 0.52
C LEU A 202 15.15 -7.00 -0.57
N THR A 203 15.53 -8.24 -0.87
CA THR A 203 16.58 -8.54 -1.85
C THR A 203 16.27 -7.87 -3.19
N GLY A 204 17.19 -7.02 -3.68
CA GLY A 204 17.06 -6.30 -4.94
C GLY A 204 16.00 -5.20 -4.95
N ALA A 205 15.27 -4.96 -3.85
CA ALA A 205 14.23 -3.92 -3.80
C ALA A 205 14.83 -2.52 -3.98
N SER A 206 14.05 -1.62 -4.58
CA SER A 206 14.39 -0.20 -4.66
C SER A 206 13.75 0.54 -3.48
N LEU A 207 14.58 1.02 -2.55
CA LEU A 207 14.17 1.89 -1.43
C LEU A 207 14.57 3.35 -1.69
N LYS A 208 14.78 3.75 -2.95
CA LYS A 208 15.23 5.09 -3.29
C LYS A 208 14.30 6.17 -2.74
N ASN A 209 14.86 7.07 -1.92
CA ASN A 209 14.12 8.14 -1.27
C ASN A 209 12.91 7.66 -0.43
N ALA A 210 12.83 6.39 -0.04
CA ALA A 210 11.80 5.88 0.86
C ALA A 210 11.91 6.55 2.23
N GLN A 211 10.78 6.72 2.91
CA GLN A 211 10.69 7.24 4.27
C GLN A 211 10.65 6.05 5.23
N LEU A 212 11.75 5.77 5.90
CA LEU A 212 11.91 4.65 6.84
C LEU A 212 12.04 5.14 8.30
N GLY A 213 11.64 6.37 8.57
CA GLY A 213 11.74 6.95 9.91
C GLY A 213 11.06 6.07 10.97
N GLY A 214 11.82 5.63 11.98
CA GLY A 214 11.32 4.75 13.04
C GLY A 214 10.91 3.34 12.59
N ALA A 215 11.13 2.94 11.34
CA ALA A 215 10.85 1.58 10.87
C ALA A 215 11.74 0.53 11.54
N ASP A 216 11.23 -0.68 11.72
CA ASP A 216 11.97 -1.80 12.33
C ASP A 216 12.35 -2.83 11.25
N LEU A 217 13.61 -2.82 10.82
CA LEU A 217 14.21 -3.75 9.86
C LEU A 217 15.04 -4.86 10.55
N THR A 218 14.76 -5.18 11.80
CA THR A 218 15.50 -6.21 12.54
C THR A 218 15.43 -7.54 11.79
N GLY A 219 16.61 -8.12 11.48
CA GLY A 219 16.74 -9.39 10.76
C GLY A 219 16.30 -9.35 9.29
N ALA A 220 16.01 -8.17 8.73
CA ALA A 220 15.63 -8.05 7.32
C ALA A 220 16.80 -8.43 6.40
N THR A 221 16.50 -9.07 5.27
CA THR A 221 17.46 -9.31 4.18
C THR A 221 17.46 -8.09 3.26
N VAL A 222 18.62 -7.43 3.15
CA VAL A 222 18.80 -6.20 2.35
C VAL A 222 19.82 -6.37 1.22
N THR A 223 20.13 -7.62 0.87
CA THR A 223 21.08 -7.96 -0.21
C THR A 223 20.66 -7.27 -1.51
N ASP A 224 21.58 -6.53 -2.14
CA ASP A 224 21.36 -5.79 -3.37
C ASP A 224 20.20 -4.75 -3.32
N ALA A 225 19.61 -4.47 -2.16
CA ALA A 225 18.61 -3.42 -1.99
C ALA A 225 19.25 -2.03 -2.18
N ASP A 226 18.52 -1.11 -2.80
CA ASP A 226 19.03 0.24 -3.11
C ASP A 226 18.48 1.29 -2.15
N PHE A 227 19.35 1.82 -1.29
CA PHE A 227 19.02 2.81 -0.26
C PHE A 227 19.32 4.27 -0.65
N GLU A 228 19.52 4.57 -1.93
CA GLU A 228 19.86 5.92 -2.38
C GLU A 228 18.85 6.95 -1.86
N GLY A 229 19.29 7.86 -0.99
CA GLY A 229 18.47 8.93 -0.42
C GLY A 229 17.37 8.48 0.53
N ALA A 230 17.27 7.19 0.88
CA ALA A 230 16.32 6.69 1.89
C ALA A 230 16.55 7.40 3.24
N ASP A 231 15.48 7.79 3.92
CA ASP A 231 15.57 8.39 5.25
C ASP A 231 15.49 7.31 6.33
N LEU A 232 16.58 7.15 7.08
CA LEU A 232 16.75 6.14 8.12
C LEU A 232 16.68 6.73 9.54
N THR A 233 16.06 7.89 9.71
CA THR A 233 15.95 8.53 11.03
C THR A 233 15.34 7.58 12.06
N SER A 234 16.12 7.22 13.09
CA SER A 234 15.68 6.31 14.18
C SER A 234 15.16 4.95 13.71
N ALA A 235 15.45 4.54 12.48
CA ALA A 235 15.14 3.19 12.01
C ALA A 235 15.99 2.16 12.77
N LYS A 236 15.43 0.98 13.03
CA LYS A 236 16.16 -0.15 13.62
C LYS A 236 16.70 -1.02 12.51
N LEU A 237 18.01 -1.20 12.47
CA LEU A 237 18.71 -2.08 11.54
C LEU A 237 19.60 -3.04 12.33
N ILE A 238 18.95 -3.95 13.06
CA ILE A 238 19.60 -4.92 13.96
C ILE A 238 19.76 -6.25 13.22
N ALA A 239 20.98 -6.79 13.21
CA ALA A 239 21.31 -8.06 12.55
C ALA A 239 20.76 -8.19 11.10
N PRO A 240 20.92 -7.18 10.22
CA PRO A 240 20.47 -7.28 8.83
C PRO A 240 21.32 -8.30 8.06
N ILE A 241 20.71 -8.98 7.09
CA ILE A 241 21.40 -9.94 6.22
C ILE A 241 21.77 -9.24 4.91
N GLY A 242 23.06 -9.35 4.50
CA GLY A 242 23.56 -8.86 3.22
C GLY A 242 23.69 -7.33 3.14
N LEU A 243 23.90 -6.64 4.27
CA LEU A 243 24.10 -5.18 4.30
C LEU A 243 25.39 -4.77 3.56
N ASP A 244 26.41 -5.62 3.55
CA ASP A 244 27.65 -5.43 2.82
C ASP A 244 27.45 -5.37 1.28
N ARG A 245 26.35 -5.95 0.80
CA ARG A 245 25.94 -5.94 -0.60
C ARG A 245 24.84 -4.90 -0.91
N ALA A 246 24.30 -4.22 0.09
CA ALA A 246 23.31 -3.19 -0.12
C ALA A 246 23.89 -2.04 -0.94
N ARG A 247 23.14 -1.60 -1.95
CA ARG A 247 23.59 -0.53 -2.85
C ARG A 247 23.27 0.85 -2.27
N ASN A 248 24.18 1.80 -2.49
CA ASN A 248 24.01 3.21 -2.10
C ASN A 248 23.61 3.42 -0.63
N PHE A 249 23.91 2.47 0.25
CA PHE A 249 23.64 2.61 1.67
C PHE A 249 24.40 3.78 2.28
N ASP A 250 25.56 4.11 1.73
CA ASP A 250 26.38 5.28 2.08
C ASP A 250 25.68 6.61 1.73
N LYS A 251 24.74 6.61 0.77
CA LYS A 251 23.94 7.78 0.36
C LYS A 251 22.60 7.89 1.05
N ALA A 252 22.25 6.96 1.94
CA ALA A 252 21.06 7.09 2.78
C ALA A 252 21.22 8.23 3.78
N LYS A 253 20.12 8.90 4.09
CA LYS A 253 20.06 10.04 5.02
C LYS A 253 19.96 9.56 6.47
N ASN A 254 20.51 10.33 7.39
CA ASN A 254 20.35 10.15 8.85
C ASN A 254 20.84 8.76 9.35
N ARG A 255 21.82 8.16 8.70
CA ARG A 255 22.42 6.87 9.09
C ARG A 255 23.05 6.88 10.48
N GLU A 256 23.51 8.03 10.92
CA GLU A 256 24.06 8.25 12.27
C GLU A 256 23.00 8.11 13.36
N ARG A 257 21.72 8.14 12.99
CA ARG A 257 20.57 7.97 13.91
C ARG A 257 19.98 6.57 13.88
N LEU A 258 20.58 5.64 13.13
CA LEU A 258 20.18 4.23 13.13
C LEU A 258 20.38 3.59 14.50
N ILE A 259 19.41 2.76 14.89
CA ILE A 259 19.50 1.87 16.06
C ILE A 259 20.06 0.53 15.57
N ARG A 260 21.21 0.11 16.07
CA ARG A 260 21.96 -1.08 15.63
C ARG A 260 22.12 -2.17 16.70
N GLU A 261 21.69 -1.85 17.91
CA GLU A 261 21.79 -2.73 19.11
C GLU A 261 20.49 -2.67 19.91
#